data_0364dd83dc931e9b7e25eeeac66e25fb
#
_entry.id   0364dd83dc931e9b7e25eeeac66e25fb
#
_cell.length_a   1.000
_cell.length_b   1.000
_cell.length_c   1.000
_cell.angle_alpha   90.00
_cell.angle_beta   90.00
_cell.angle_gamma   90.00
#
_symmetry.space_group_name_H-M   'P 1'
#
loop_
_entity.id
_entity.type
_entity.pdbx_description
1 polymer ?
#
loop_
_entity_poly.entity_id
_entity_poly.type
_entity_poly.pdbx_seq_one_letter_code
_entity_poly.pdbx_strand_id
1 'polypeptide(L)'
;MAWLSGYNKRIKVTADHTKVDSNLSWFPLTIFLKSGDGDTTKIFDELGSNNLKMAITKSDGTTQLYVEIEQWDTTNKVGVLHCGRDGDTLSSSADTDYYIYYDSSHADNTDYVGVKNSTPAQSVWDDNFKAIYHMSDGADTSHIYDSTSNNNDGTKKGANEPIEADGKVAKAQDFDGTDDWVDIPYNFGKPNTITIELWFKTSAASWGIIFGQADAKPPSRPAAYVPVLTIKDTGVLRAELWNGTRGEISTTFSVKDGNWHHAVIVGNTNTQSLYVDNQSIGSRSGTIDQSWWTYSTIGTGFGATSRDFPSDAWYYFNGLIDEVRISNVARSADWIKATYYSLNNSLLTYGAEETNANFFPFF
;
A
#
# COMPACT_ATOMS: atom_id res chain seq x y z
N MET A 1 -3.00 0.34 33.49
CA MET A 1 -2.75 -0.33 32.21
C MET A 1 -1.39 -1.01 32.29
N ALA A 2 -1.23 -2.21 31.76
CA ALA A 2 0.05 -2.90 31.78
C ALA A 2 1.11 -2.15 30.95
N TRP A 3 2.38 -2.42 31.23
CA TRP A 3 3.52 -1.82 30.57
C TRP A 3 4.41 -2.93 30.00
N LEU A 4 4.86 -2.81 28.76
CA LEU A 4 5.75 -3.81 28.18
C LEU A 4 7.08 -3.84 28.94
N SER A 5 7.46 -5.03 29.39
CA SER A 5 8.68 -5.21 30.20
C SER A 5 9.93 -4.76 29.43
N GLY A 6 10.85 -4.10 30.12
CA GLY A 6 12.12 -3.64 29.56
C GLY A 6 12.08 -2.28 28.88
N TYR A 7 10.92 -1.68 28.69
CA TYR A 7 10.80 -0.34 28.08
C TYR A 7 10.47 0.73 29.13
N ASN A 8 11.09 1.89 28.99
CA ASN A 8 10.88 3.04 29.88
C ASN A 8 9.99 4.13 29.30
N LYS A 9 9.85 4.20 28.00
CA LYS A 9 9.07 5.23 27.30
C LYS A 9 8.07 4.61 26.34
N ARG A 10 6.93 5.31 26.17
CA ARG A 10 5.96 4.96 25.13
C ARG A 10 5.14 6.19 24.71
N ILE A 11 4.54 6.09 23.54
CA ILE A 11 3.54 7.06 23.04
C ILE A 11 2.26 6.29 22.72
N LYS A 12 1.13 6.79 23.18
CA LYS A 12 -0.18 6.25 22.82
C LYS A 12 -0.54 6.69 21.40
N VAL A 13 -1.04 5.75 20.60
CA VAL A 13 -1.60 5.98 19.26
C VAL A 13 -3.04 5.50 19.28
N THR A 14 -3.97 6.35 18.83
CA THR A 14 -5.40 6.06 18.85
C THR A 14 -5.96 6.09 17.45
N ALA A 15 -6.56 4.98 17.02
CA ALA A 15 -7.30 4.90 15.76
C ALA A 15 -8.74 5.37 15.96
N ASP A 16 -9.18 6.30 15.13
CA ASP A 16 -10.50 6.93 15.15
C ASP A 16 -11.55 5.98 14.58
N HIS A 17 -12.42 5.42 15.43
CA HIS A 17 -13.46 4.49 15.02
C HIS A 17 -14.46 5.08 14.02
N THR A 18 -14.63 6.40 13.96
CA THR A 18 -15.57 7.05 13.02
C THR A 18 -15.15 6.90 11.55
N LYS A 19 -13.91 6.50 11.33
CA LYS A 19 -13.33 6.19 10.00
C LYS A 19 -13.34 4.71 9.66
N VAL A 20 -13.93 3.88 10.52
CA VAL A 20 -13.99 2.43 10.40
C VAL A 20 -15.44 1.98 10.50
N ASP A 21 -16.06 1.58 9.38
CA ASP A 21 -17.50 1.31 9.34
C ASP A 21 -17.86 -0.10 9.83
N SER A 22 -16.91 -1.07 9.79
CA SER A 22 -17.05 -2.40 10.40
C SER A 22 -15.75 -2.82 11.08
N ASN A 23 -15.83 -3.77 12.03
CA ASN A 23 -14.63 -4.32 12.65
C ASN A 23 -13.72 -4.98 11.60
N LEU A 24 -12.44 -4.62 11.59
CA LEU A 24 -11.46 -5.15 10.64
C LEU A 24 -10.42 -5.98 11.39
N SER A 25 -10.35 -7.27 11.05
CA SER A 25 -9.38 -8.19 11.65
C SER A 25 -8.09 -8.18 10.84
N TRP A 26 -6.93 -8.21 11.55
CA TRP A 26 -5.59 -8.18 10.96
C TRP A 26 -5.43 -7.05 9.93
N PHE A 27 -5.90 -5.86 10.29
CA PHE A 27 -5.78 -4.68 9.45
C PHE A 27 -4.39 -4.06 9.60
N PRO A 28 -3.59 -3.90 8.52
CA PRO A 28 -2.26 -3.29 8.60
C PRO A 28 -2.39 -1.78 8.75
N LEU A 29 -2.03 -1.27 9.93
CA LEU A 29 -1.99 0.17 10.22
C LEU A 29 -0.71 0.78 9.68
N THR A 30 -0.81 1.97 9.10
CA THR A 30 0.36 2.80 8.74
C THR A 30 0.51 3.91 9.78
N ILE A 31 1.65 3.95 10.43
CA ILE A 31 2.02 4.91 11.48
C ILE A 31 3.06 5.87 10.92
N PHE A 32 2.76 7.15 10.95
CA PHE A 32 3.69 8.21 10.56
C PHE A 32 4.33 8.81 11.80
N LEU A 33 5.65 8.89 11.79
CA LEU A 33 6.44 9.53 12.85
C LEU A 33 7.02 10.82 12.29
N LYS A 34 6.54 11.96 12.73
CA LYS A 34 7.02 13.26 12.24
C LYS A 34 6.61 14.41 13.16
N SER A 35 7.13 15.59 12.91
CA SER A 35 6.71 16.81 13.61
C SER A 35 5.22 17.08 13.39
N GLY A 36 4.52 17.41 14.48
CA GLY A 36 3.08 17.64 14.48
C GLY A 36 2.24 16.40 14.84
N ASP A 37 2.82 15.21 14.83
CA ASP A 37 2.15 13.96 15.22
C ASP A 37 2.52 13.62 16.68
N GLY A 38 1.96 14.35 17.65
CA GLY A 38 2.26 14.21 19.07
C GLY A 38 3.75 14.37 19.37
N ASP A 39 4.26 13.52 20.25
CA ASP A 39 5.67 13.50 20.64
C ASP A 39 6.53 12.50 19.82
N THR A 40 6.08 12.07 18.63
CA THR A 40 6.72 11.00 17.86
C THR A 40 8.18 11.30 17.45
N THR A 41 8.55 12.57 17.34
CA THR A 41 9.95 12.96 17.06
C THR A 41 10.91 12.61 18.20
N LYS A 42 10.43 12.46 19.44
CA LYS A 42 11.24 12.03 20.58
C LYS A 42 11.77 10.60 20.45
N ILE A 43 11.09 9.76 19.64
CA ILE A 43 11.55 8.41 19.33
C ILE A 43 12.92 8.46 18.63
N PHE A 44 13.09 9.41 17.68
CA PHE A 44 14.38 9.61 16.99
C PHE A 44 15.44 10.19 17.91
N ASP A 45 15.06 11.07 18.87
CA ASP A 45 16.00 11.61 19.87
C ASP A 45 16.54 10.52 20.80
N GLU A 46 15.69 9.55 21.13
CA GLU A 46 16.06 8.42 22.01
C GLU A 46 16.83 7.34 21.23
N LEU A 47 16.34 6.94 20.07
CA LEU A 47 16.85 5.76 19.36
C LEU A 47 17.96 6.10 18.37
N GLY A 48 17.96 7.29 17.77
CA GLY A 48 18.85 7.59 16.63
C GLY A 48 18.67 6.58 15.50
N SER A 49 19.75 5.92 15.11
CA SER A 49 19.74 4.85 14.10
C SER A 49 19.28 3.47 14.60
N ASN A 50 19.06 3.30 15.91
CA ASN A 50 18.73 2.01 16.53
C ASN A 50 17.22 1.71 16.47
N ASN A 51 16.65 1.77 15.28
CA ASN A 51 15.22 1.66 15.04
C ASN A 51 14.59 0.31 15.40
N LEU A 52 15.39 -0.73 15.63
CA LEU A 52 14.90 -2.03 16.10
C LEU A 52 14.62 -2.08 17.61
N LYS A 53 14.99 -1.04 18.37
CA LYS A 53 14.80 -0.96 19.82
C LYS A 53 13.43 -0.34 20.19
N MET A 54 12.42 -0.68 19.42
CA MET A 54 11.03 -0.28 19.64
C MET A 54 10.10 -1.51 19.69
N ALA A 55 8.87 -1.29 20.13
CA ALA A 55 7.77 -2.24 20.02
C ALA A 55 6.47 -1.50 19.79
N ILE A 56 5.51 -2.12 19.09
CA ILE A 56 4.13 -1.63 19.02
C ILE A 56 3.25 -2.68 19.69
N THR A 57 2.38 -2.25 20.60
CA THR A 57 1.46 -3.17 21.27
C THR A 57 0.01 -2.77 21.05
N LYS A 58 -0.87 -3.75 21.27
CA LYS A 58 -2.31 -3.53 21.45
C LYS A 58 -2.59 -2.68 22.69
N SER A 59 -3.85 -2.33 22.88
CA SER A 59 -4.33 -1.55 24.03
C SER A 59 -4.06 -2.17 25.41
N ASP A 60 -3.77 -3.47 25.47
CA ASP A 60 -3.37 -4.14 26.72
C ASP A 60 -1.97 -3.74 27.21
N GLY A 61 -1.17 -3.12 26.33
CA GLY A 61 0.19 -2.66 26.61
C GLY A 61 1.25 -3.75 26.62
N THR A 62 0.91 -4.99 26.24
CA THR A 62 1.83 -6.14 26.33
C THR A 62 1.81 -7.05 25.10
N THR A 63 0.69 -7.17 24.40
CA THR A 63 0.61 -7.98 23.17
C THR A 63 1.22 -7.20 22.02
N GLN A 64 2.40 -7.62 21.56
CA GLN A 64 3.13 -6.96 20.48
C GLN A 64 2.51 -7.24 19.12
N LEU A 65 2.49 -6.24 18.24
CA LEU A 65 2.25 -6.35 16.81
C LEU A 65 3.56 -6.58 16.08
N TYR A 66 3.51 -7.16 14.89
CA TYR A 66 4.62 -7.13 13.95
C TYR A 66 4.75 -5.74 13.33
N VAL A 67 5.98 -5.33 13.02
CA VAL A 67 6.29 -4.00 12.51
C VAL A 67 7.24 -4.11 11.34
N GLU A 68 6.86 -3.53 10.23
CA GLU A 68 7.73 -3.21 9.10
C GLU A 68 8.15 -1.75 9.17
N ILE A 69 9.46 -1.49 9.14
CA ILE A 69 10.02 -0.15 9.02
C ILE A 69 10.24 0.11 7.53
N GLU A 70 9.36 0.90 6.93
CA GLU A 70 9.47 1.31 5.53
C GLU A 70 10.46 2.48 5.38
N GLN A 71 10.35 3.49 6.26
CA GLN A 71 11.22 4.66 6.27
C GLN A 71 11.71 4.97 7.67
N TRP A 72 13.00 5.36 7.77
CA TRP A 72 13.60 5.84 9.00
C TRP A 72 14.66 6.90 8.73
N ASP A 73 14.29 8.17 8.80
CA ASP A 73 15.17 9.32 8.58
C ASP A 73 15.43 10.05 9.90
N THR A 74 16.63 9.81 10.45
CA THR A 74 17.05 10.42 11.71
C THR A 74 17.36 11.92 11.58
N THR A 75 17.71 12.40 10.39
CA THR A 75 18.07 13.79 10.14
C THR A 75 16.83 14.69 10.17
N ASN A 76 15.79 14.27 9.45
CA ASN A 76 14.53 15.00 9.37
C ASN A 76 13.52 14.53 10.42
N LYS A 77 13.84 13.48 11.19
CA LYS A 77 12.96 12.82 12.17
C LYS A 77 11.62 12.42 11.56
N VAL A 78 11.70 11.72 10.44
CA VAL A 78 10.56 11.19 9.70
C VAL A 78 10.67 9.67 9.63
N GLY A 79 9.59 8.98 9.95
CA GLY A 79 9.49 7.54 9.83
C GLY A 79 8.12 7.10 9.36
N VAL A 80 8.10 5.97 8.67
CA VAL A 80 6.88 5.25 8.28
C VAL A 80 7.02 3.81 8.75
N LEU A 81 6.03 3.38 9.52
CA LEU A 81 5.94 2.03 10.04
C LEU A 81 4.61 1.43 9.60
N HIS A 82 4.63 0.17 9.19
CA HIS A 82 3.41 -0.62 9.04
C HIS A 82 3.34 -1.62 10.18
N CYS A 83 2.17 -1.77 10.82
CA CYS A 83 2.03 -2.75 11.88
C CYS A 83 0.71 -3.52 11.77
N GLY A 84 0.78 -4.81 12.10
CA GLY A 84 -0.36 -5.70 12.05
C GLY A 84 -0.07 -7.04 12.71
N ARG A 85 -1.12 -7.78 13.01
CA ARG A 85 -1.01 -9.12 13.57
C ARG A 85 -2.33 -9.87 13.46
N ASP A 86 -2.28 -11.19 13.22
CA ASP A 86 -3.44 -12.04 13.39
C ASP A 86 -4.02 -11.93 14.81
N GLY A 87 -5.35 -11.90 14.90
CA GLY A 87 -6.07 -11.69 16.15
C GLY A 87 -6.07 -10.23 16.67
N ASP A 88 -5.53 -9.27 15.93
CA ASP A 88 -5.82 -7.86 16.17
C ASP A 88 -7.12 -7.44 15.47
N THR A 89 -7.84 -6.50 16.07
CA THR A 89 -9.09 -5.98 15.52
C THR A 89 -9.13 -4.46 15.66
N LEU A 90 -9.23 -3.79 14.53
CA LEU A 90 -9.56 -2.37 14.45
C LEU A 90 -11.08 -2.22 14.61
N SER A 91 -11.52 -1.57 15.69
CA SER A 91 -12.94 -1.49 16.07
C SER A 91 -13.67 -0.38 15.31
N SER A 92 -14.93 -0.64 14.95
CA SER A 92 -15.85 0.35 14.40
C SER A 92 -16.78 1.00 15.45
N SER A 93 -16.76 0.53 16.69
CA SER A 93 -17.69 0.99 17.72
C SER A 93 -17.03 1.82 18.84
N ALA A 94 -15.71 1.79 18.92
CA ALA A 94 -14.91 2.55 19.86
C ALA A 94 -13.49 2.74 19.33
N ASP A 95 -12.83 3.81 19.72
CA ASP A 95 -11.44 4.05 19.37
C ASP A 95 -10.56 2.88 19.79
N THR A 96 -9.60 2.54 18.95
CA THR A 96 -8.65 1.47 19.23
C THR A 96 -7.30 2.07 19.57
N ASP A 97 -6.85 1.82 20.81
CA ASP A 97 -5.56 2.30 21.29
C ASP A 97 -4.45 1.31 21.03
N TYR A 98 -3.30 1.84 20.65
CA TYR A 98 -2.02 1.15 20.51
C TYR A 98 -0.93 1.93 21.26
N TYR A 99 0.23 1.31 21.52
CA TYR A 99 1.36 1.96 22.16
C TYR A 99 2.64 1.70 21.41
N ILE A 100 3.36 2.75 21.05
CA ILE A 100 4.73 2.67 20.54
C ILE A 100 5.68 2.78 21.74
N TYR A 101 6.34 1.69 22.07
CA TYR A 101 7.39 1.64 23.08
C TYR A 101 8.76 1.85 22.45
N TYR A 102 9.66 2.52 23.16
CA TYR A 102 11.04 2.72 22.71
C TYR A 102 11.97 2.98 23.88
N ASP A 103 13.18 2.45 23.81
CA ASP A 103 14.22 2.61 24.83
C ASP A 103 15.57 2.27 24.22
N SER A 104 16.53 3.22 24.24
CA SER A 104 17.87 3.04 23.68
C SER A 104 18.70 1.99 24.42
N SER A 105 18.35 1.68 25.67
CA SER A 105 19.00 0.64 26.49
C SER A 105 18.45 -0.77 26.22
N HIS A 106 17.28 -0.90 25.55
CA HIS A 106 16.68 -2.18 25.23
C HIS A 106 17.50 -2.93 24.16
N ALA A 107 17.46 -4.25 24.16
CA ALA A 107 17.98 -5.05 23.06
C ALA A 107 17.13 -4.83 21.79
N ASP A 108 17.68 -5.13 20.61
CA ASP A 108 16.91 -5.11 19.36
C ASP A 108 15.75 -6.10 19.43
N ASN A 109 14.56 -5.66 19.05
CA ASN A 109 13.32 -6.44 19.11
C ASN A 109 13.06 -7.19 17.80
N THR A 110 14.04 -7.95 17.34
CA THR A 110 14.05 -8.59 16.02
C THR A 110 13.00 -9.68 15.81
N ASP A 111 12.33 -10.12 16.88
CA ASP A 111 11.20 -11.05 16.78
C ASP A 111 9.92 -10.37 16.27
N TYR A 112 9.78 -9.06 16.47
CA TYR A 112 8.58 -8.29 16.14
C TYR A 112 8.82 -7.09 15.22
N VAL A 113 10.01 -6.56 15.17
CA VAL A 113 10.35 -5.33 14.42
C VAL A 113 11.43 -5.63 13.39
N GLY A 114 11.20 -5.21 12.16
CA GLY A 114 12.18 -5.40 11.11
C GLY A 114 12.05 -4.41 9.97
N VAL A 115 13.11 -4.35 9.18
CA VAL A 115 13.12 -3.64 7.91
C VAL A 115 12.57 -4.54 6.82
N LYS A 116 12.24 -3.99 5.66
CA LYS A 116 11.78 -4.67 4.45
C LYS A 116 12.49 -6.03 4.25
N ASN A 117 11.76 -7.05 3.87
CA ASN A 117 12.18 -8.43 3.66
C ASN A 117 12.58 -9.22 4.91
N SER A 118 12.51 -8.65 6.11
CA SER A 118 12.70 -9.42 7.35
C SER A 118 11.42 -10.20 7.71
N THR A 119 11.57 -11.29 8.46
CA THR A 119 10.42 -12.11 8.90
C THR A 119 9.36 -11.30 9.65
N PRO A 120 9.70 -10.43 10.63
CA PRO A 120 8.68 -9.63 11.28
C PRO A 120 7.99 -8.62 10.34
N ALA A 121 8.72 -8.00 9.39
CA ALA A 121 8.11 -7.12 8.40
C ALA A 121 7.09 -7.88 7.53
N GLN A 122 7.45 -9.05 7.02
CA GLN A 122 6.55 -9.90 6.24
C GLN A 122 5.32 -10.37 7.04
N SER A 123 5.45 -10.52 8.36
CA SER A 123 4.36 -10.97 9.25
C SER A 123 3.32 -9.89 9.56
N VAL A 124 3.52 -8.65 9.13
CA VAL A 124 2.52 -7.57 9.20
C VAL A 124 1.31 -7.88 8.33
N TRP A 125 1.54 -8.49 7.16
CA TRP A 125 0.57 -8.64 6.09
C TRP A 125 -0.20 -9.96 6.20
N ASP A 126 -1.52 -9.91 6.05
CA ASP A 126 -2.33 -11.14 6.10
C ASP A 126 -2.07 -12.03 4.86
N ASP A 127 -2.37 -13.32 4.96
CA ASP A 127 -2.15 -14.32 3.91
C ASP A 127 -2.90 -14.04 2.59
N ASN A 128 -3.86 -13.13 2.61
CA ASN A 128 -4.61 -12.75 1.43
C ASN A 128 -3.85 -11.72 0.57
N PHE A 129 -2.89 -10.98 1.12
CA PHE A 129 -2.00 -10.17 0.32
C PHE A 129 -1.07 -11.06 -0.50
N LYS A 130 -1.02 -10.79 -1.80
CA LYS A 130 -0.15 -11.51 -2.75
C LYS A 130 1.06 -10.70 -3.16
N ALA A 131 0.98 -9.39 -3.05
CA ALA A 131 2.10 -8.49 -3.15
C ALA A 131 1.77 -7.14 -2.48
N ILE A 132 2.78 -6.54 -1.88
CA ILE A 132 2.80 -5.17 -1.35
C ILE A 132 4.06 -4.50 -1.86
N TYR A 133 3.90 -3.47 -2.68
CA TYR A 133 5.01 -2.69 -3.22
C TYR A 133 4.93 -1.26 -2.69
N HIS A 134 5.82 -0.92 -1.76
CA HIS A 134 5.98 0.45 -1.24
C HIS A 134 6.68 1.38 -2.23
N MET A 135 6.96 0.90 -3.43
CA MET A 135 7.54 1.64 -4.55
C MET A 135 8.89 2.33 -4.24
N SER A 136 9.59 1.88 -3.20
CA SER A 136 10.95 2.32 -2.88
C SER A 136 11.99 1.38 -3.48
N ASP A 137 13.11 1.92 -3.96
CA ASP A 137 14.19 1.14 -4.59
C ASP A 137 14.97 0.29 -3.60
N GLY A 138 15.35 0.84 -2.48
CA GLY A 138 16.28 0.18 -1.56
C GLY A 138 17.73 0.21 -2.08
N ALA A 139 18.47 -0.88 -1.89
CA ALA A 139 19.88 -0.99 -2.31
C ALA A 139 20.06 -1.36 -3.81
N ASP A 140 19.01 -1.87 -4.43
CA ASP A 140 18.96 -2.27 -5.84
C ASP A 140 17.89 -1.42 -6.56
N THR A 141 18.35 -0.55 -7.47
CA THR A 141 17.48 0.39 -8.18
C THR A 141 16.70 -0.25 -9.33
N SER A 142 16.99 -1.50 -9.70
CA SER A 142 16.31 -2.20 -10.81
C SER A 142 15.12 -3.05 -10.37
N HIS A 143 14.84 -3.15 -9.07
CA HIS A 143 13.75 -3.95 -8.52
C HIS A 143 12.89 -3.16 -7.55
N ILE A 144 11.60 -3.53 -7.52
CA ILE A 144 10.66 -3.14 -6.47
C ILE A 144 10.35 -4.41 -5.68
N TYR A 145 10.66 -4.40 -4.38
CA TYR A 145 10.49 -5.58 -3.54
C TYR A 145 9.07 -5.74 -3.03
N ASP A 146 8.60 -6.98 -2.99
CA ASP A 146 7.35 -7.37 -2.35
C ASP A 146 7.55 -7.51 -0.83
N SER A 147 6.83 -6.74 -0.03
CA SER A 147 6.90 -6.79 1.44
C SER A 147 6.19 -8.01 2.05
N THR A 148 5.51 -8.83 1.25
CA THR A 148 4.90 -10.08 1.74
C THR A 148 5.88 -11.26 1.70
N SER A 149 5.52 -12.34 2.39
CA SER A 149 6.30 -13.59 2.35
C SER A 149 6.23 -14.33 1.00
N ASN A 150 5.41 -13.85 0.04
CA ASN A 150 5.33 -14.45 -1.29
C ASN A 150 6.55 -14.12 -2.16
N ASN A 151 7.27 -13.02 -1.86
CA ASN A 151 8.45 -12.55 -2.58
C ASN A 151 8.20 -12.41 -4.10
N ASN A 152 7.08 -11.80 -4.46
CA ASN A 152 6.69 -11.52 -5.84
C ASN A 152 7.34 -10.21 -6.31
N ASP A 153 8.64 -10.07 -6.20
CA ASP A 153 9.39 -8.86 -6.53
C ASP A 153 9.14 -8.41 -7.96
N GLY A 154 8.98 -7.11 -8.16
CA GLY A 154 8.85 -6.47 -9.46
C GLY A 154 10.20 -6.11 -10.05
N THR A 155 10.34 -6.18 -11.38
CA THR A 155 11.54 -5.74 -12.11
C THR A 155 11.22 -4.49 -12.91
N LYS A 156 11.96 -3.41 -12.68
CA LYS A 156 11.81 -2.15 -13.42
C LYS A 156 12.32 -2.32 -14.84
N LYS A 157 11.65 -1.69 -15.79
CA LYS A 157 11.90 -1.77 -17.23
C LYS A 157 11.73 -0.40 -17.87
N GLY A 158 12.48 -0.18 -18.94
CA GLY A 158 12.53 1.05 -19.69
C GLY A 158 13.97 1.41 -20.03
N ALA A 159 14.18 2.47 -20.82
CA ALA A 159 15.52 2.91 -21.18
C ALA A 159 16.29 3.49 -19.98
N ASN A 160 15.60 4.17 -19.09
CA ASN A 160 16.14 4.75 -17.85
C ASN A 160 15.52 4.17 -16.59
N GLU A 161 14.51 3.26 -16.73
CA GLU A 161 13.69 2.70 -15.67
C GLU A 161 12.88 3.78 -14.90
N PRO A 162 11.76 3.42 -14.27
CA PRO A 162 11.10 4.35 -13.35
C PRO A 162 12.06 4.80 -12.23
N ILE A 163 12.05 6.08 -11.90
CA ILE A 163 12.99 6.67 -10.93
C ILE A 163 12.30 6.88 -9.59
N GLU A 164 12.98 6.54 -8.49
CA GLU A 164 12.47 6.80 -7.15
C GLU A 164 12.27 8.30 -6.92
N ALA A 165 11.11 8.66 -6.40
CA ALA A 165 10.71 10.02 -6.05
C ALA A 165 10.02 10.05 -4.67
N ASP A 166 9.68 11.24 -4.17
CA ASP A 166 8.89 11.37 -2.96
C ASP A 166 7.44 10.94 -3.20
N GLY A 167 6.96 10.03 -2.36
CA GLY A 167 5.68 9.36 -2.49
C GLY A 167 4.51 10.01 -1.75
N LYS A 168 3.39 9.36 -1.80
CA LYS A 168 2.25 9.58 -0.92
C LYS A 168 2.59 9.10 0.50
N VAL A 169 3.21 7.93 0.55
CA VAL A 169 3.81 7.32 1.74
C VAL A 169 5.29 7.13 1.41
N ALA A 170 6.19 7.67 2.21
CA ALA A 170 7.63 7.59 2.00
C ALA A 170 8.08 7.82 0.54
N LYS A 171 8.20 6.78 -0.27
CA LYS A 171 8.71 6.82 -1.65
C LYS A 171 7.72 6.30 -2.67
N ALA A 172 7.88 6.77 -3.91
CA ALA A 172 7.11 6.39 -5.10
C ALA A 172 8.07 6.14 -6.27
N GLN A 173 7.54 5.61 -7.37
CA GLN A 173 8.24 5.57 -8.66
C GLN A 173 7.64 6.60 -9.60
N ASP A 174 8.51 7.36 -10.28
CA ASP A 174 8.17 8.32 -11.32
C ASP A 174 8.33 7.67 -12.70
N PHE A 175 7.23 7.59 -13.44
CA PHE A 175 7.13 7.00 -14.77
C PHE A 175 7.07 8.11 -15.81
N ASP A 176 7.90 8.04 -16.84
CA ASP A 176 8.08 9.13 -17.84
C ASP A 176 6.99 9.14 -18.94
N GLY A 177 6.17 8.08 -19.03
CA GLY A 177 5.13 7.96 -20.05
C GLY A 177 5.63 7.54 -21.43
N THR A 178 6.87 7.10 -21.54
CA THR A 178 7.51 6.72 -22.81
C THR A 178 7.73 5.22 -22.93
N ASP A 179 8.47 4.62 -21.98
CA ASP A 179 8.80 3.19 -21.99
C ASP A 179 8.99 2.60 -20.58
N ASP A 180 8.75 3.38 -19.53
CA ASP A 180 8.85 2.97 -18.13
C ASP A 180 7.72 2.03 -17.69
N TRP A 181 8.07 0.93 -17.05
CA TRP A 181 7.11 0.02 -16.43
C TRP A 181 7.77 -0.92 -15.43
N VAL A 182 6.97 -1.57 -14.58
CA VAL A 182 7.43 -2.63 -13.68
C VAL A 182 6.78 -3.94 -14.11
N ASP A 183 7.63 -4.93 -14.35
CA ASP A 183 7.23 -6.33 -14.59
C ASP A 183 7.02 -7.02 -13.25
N ILE A 184 5.79 -7.39 -12.96
CA ILE A 184 5.47 -8.11 -11.71
C ILE A 184 5.09 -9.56 -12.01
N PRO A 185 5.54 -10.53 -11.19
CA PRO A 185 5.17 -11.93 -11.37
C PRO A 185 3.66 -12.11 -11.31
N TYR A 186 3.08 -12.82 -12.29
CA TYR A 186 1.68 -13.20 -12.24
C TYR A 186 1.50 -14.47 -11.40
N ASN A 187 1.70 -14.34 -10.08
CA ASN A 187 1.63 -15.47 -9.15
C ASN A 187 0.50 -15.30 -8.12
N PHE A 188 -0.61 -14.66 -8.53
CA PHE A 188 -1.72 -14.39 -7.62
C PHE A 188 -2.75 -15.53 -7.57
N GLY A 189 -2.44 -16.71 -8.17
CA GLY A 189 -3.32 -17.89 -8.18
C GLY A 189 -4.52 -17.78 -9.12
N LYS A 190 -4.58 -16.78 -9.99
CA LYS A 190 -5.71 -16.52 -10.93
C LYS A 190 -7.09 -16.54 -10.24
N PRO A 191 -7.26 -15.80 -9.14
CA PRO A 191 -8.48 -15.87 -8.33
C PRO A 191 -9.65 -15.20 -9.05
N ASN A 192 -10.87 -15.70 -8.82
CA ASN A 192 -12.10 -15.01 -9.22
C ASN A 192 -12.45 -13.86 -8.24
N THR A 193 -11.73 -13.77 -7.13
CA THR A 193 -11.76 -12.65 -6.18
C THR A 193 -10.40 -12.00 -6.15
N ILE A 194 -10.35 -10.69 -6.34
CA ILE A 194 -9.09 -9.94 -6.38
C ILE A 194 -9.35 -8.49 -5.96
N THR A 195 -8.39 -7.90 -5.28
CA THR A 195 -8.34 -6.45 -5.07
C THR A 195 -6.99 -5.95 -5.54
N ILE A 196 -6.99 -4.95 -6.40
CA ILE A 196 -5.81 -4.19 -6.83
C ILE A 196 -6.02 -2.75 -6.37
N GLU A 197 -5.09 -2.26 -5.58
CA GLU A 197 -5.13 -0.98 -4.88
C GLU A 197 -3.82 -0.26 -5.09
N LEU A 198 -3.86 1.06 -5.32
CA LEU A 198 -2.66 1.89 -5.45
C LEU A 198 -2.96 3.37 -5.27
N TRP A 199 -1.91 4.14 -4.97
CA TRP A 199 -1.92 5.59 -5.09
C TRP A 199 -1.21 6.01 -6.39
N PHE A 200 -1.73 7.06 -7.02
CA PHE A 200 -1.11 7.65 -8.20
C PHE A 200 -1.28 9.16 -8.23
N LYS A 201 -0.40 9.82 -8.97
CA LYS A 201 -0.47 11.26 -9.17
C LYS A 201 -0.03 11.58 -10.60
N THR A 202 -0.85 12.34 -11.34
CA THR A 202 -0.52 12.75 -12.70
C THR A 202 -1.19 14.08 -13.08
N SER A 203 -0.55 14.79 -14.01
CA SER A 203 -1.13 15.94 -14.73
C SER A 203 -0.99 15.75 -16.25
N ALA A 204 -0.55 14.56 -16.68
CA ALA A 204 -0.27 14.28 -18.08
C ALA A 204 -1.52 14.35 -18.96
N ALA A 205 -1.36 14.91 -20.16
CA ALA A 205 -2.46 15.07 -21.12
C ALA A 205 -2.72 13.81 -21.98
N SER A 206 -1.83 12.83 -21.92
CA SER A 206 -1.90 11.59 -22.70
C SER A 206 -2.67 10.49 -22.00
N TRP A 207 -3.09 9.48 -22.75
CA TRP A 207 -3.54 8.20 -22.23
C TRP A 207 -2.40 7.51 -21.48
N GLY A 208 -2.70 6.87 -20.36
CA GLY A 208 -1.76 6.08 -19.59
C GLY A 208 -2.45 4.90 -18.92
N ILE A 209 -1.82 3.72 -18.92
CA ILE A 209 -2.30 2.56 -18.20
C ILE A 209 -1.45 2.39 -16.94
N ILE A 210 -2.10 2.50 -15.77
CA ILE A 210 -1.44 2.41 -14.47
C ILE A 210 -1.18 0.94 -14.12
N PHE A 211 -2.15 0.06 -14.42
CA PHE A 211 -2.05 -1.38 -14.18
C PHE A 211 -2.62 -2.16 -15.35
N GLY A 212 -1.84 -3.05 -15.92
CA GLY A 212 -2.22 -3.86 -17.08
C GLY A 212 -2.04 -5.37 -16.83
N GLN A 213 -2.85 -6.17 -17.54
CA GLN A 213 -2.72 -7.62 -17.58
C GLN A 213 -2.75 -8.11 -19.03
N ALA A 214 -1.87 -9.05 -19.39
CA ALA A 214 -1.75 -9.55 -20.76
C ALA A 214 -1.10 -10.93 -20.83
N ASP A 215 -1.15 -11.56 -22.01
CA ASP A 215 -0.45 -12.82 -22.34
C ASP A 215 0.92 -12.60 -22.99
N ALA A 216 1.30 -11.34 -23.22
CA ALA A 216 2.63 -10.93 -23.69
C ALA A 216 3.07 -9.64 -22.99
N LYS A 217 4.34 -9.28 -23.10
CA LYS A 217 4.96 -8.07 -22.54
C LYS A 217 5.42 -7.12 -23.64
N PRO A 218 5.61 -5.81 -23.33
CA PRO A 218 6.24 -4.88 -24.26
C PRO A 218 7.57 -5.42 -24.80
N PRO A 219 7.92 -5.21 -26.08
CA PRO A 219 7.11 -4.56 -27.11
C PRO A 219 6.17 -5.47 -27.89
N SER A 220 6.08 -6.78 -27.53
CA SER A 220 5.28 -7.75 -28.25
C SER A 220 3.77 -7.44 -28.13
N ARG A 221 3.03 -7.54 -29.26
CA ARG A 221 1.58 -7.40 -29.23
C ARG A 221 0.94 -8.61 -28.54
N PRO A 222 0.13 -8.42 -27.50
CA PRO A 222 -0.61 -9.51 -26.86
C PRO A 222 -1.82 -9.94 -27.70
N ALA A 223 -2.20 -11.22 -27.60
CA ALA A 223 -3.45 -11.75 -28.14
C ALA A 223 -4.61 -11.55 -27.14
N ALA A 224 -4.30 -11.62 -25.84
CA ALA A 224 -5.24 -11.38 -24.74
C ALA A 224 -4.69 -10.31 -23.80
N TYR A 225 -5.53 -9.32 -23.42
CA TYR A 225 -5.13 -8.20 -22.56
C TYR A 225 -6.33 -7.53 -21.90
N VAL A 226 -6.08 -6.92 -20.73
CA VAL A 226 -6.98 -6.00 -20.04
C VAL A 226 -6.19 -4.81 -19.52
N PRO A 227 -6.56 -3.58 -19.91
CA PRO A 227 -6.07 -2.34 -19.30
C PRO A 227 -6.82 -2.09 -17.99
N VAL A 228 -6.36 -2.72 -16.89
CA VAL A 228 -7.12 -2.83 -15.64
C VAL A 228 -7.44 -1.48 -15.03
N LEU A 229 -6.44 -0.59 -14.94
CA LEU A 229 -6.60 0.80 -14.49
C LEU A 229 -6.00 1.72 -15.54
N THR A 230 -6.82 2.59 -16.11
CA THR A 230 -6.43 3.47 -17.24
C THR A 230 -6.91 4.88 -17.01
N ILE A 231 -6.06 5.86 -17.32
CA ILE A 231 -6.44 7.27 -17.40
C ILE A 231 -6.52 7.67 -18.86
N LYS A 232 -7.68 8.22 -19.25
CA LYS A 232 -7.89 8.78 -20.60
C LYS A 232 -7.23 10.15 -20.73
N ASP A 233 -7.03 10.60 -21.97
CA ASP A 233 -6.59 11.98 -22.28
C ASP A 233 -7.51 13.06 -21.68
N THR A 234 -8.79 12.72 -21.47
CA THR A 234 -9.77 13.59 -20.78
C THR A 234 -9.56 13.66 -19.27
N GLY A 235 -8.70 12.81 -18.70
CA GLY A 235 -8.47 12.66 -17.26
C GLY A 235 -9.43 11.71 -16.54
N VAL A 236 -10.37 11.10 -17.26
CA VAL A 236 -11.26 10.09 -16.69
C VAL A 236 -10.46 8.84 -16.34
N LEU A 237 -10.54 8.38 -15.09
CA LEU A 237 -10.06 7.06 -14.68
C LEU A 237 -11.12 6.02 -15.03
N ARG A 238 -10.70 4.97 -15.66
CA ARG A 238 -11.53 3.78 -15.92
C ARG A 238 -10.86 2.53 -15.39
N ALA A 239 -11.68 1.57 -14.97
CA ALA A 239 -11.23 0.28 -14.46
C ALA A 239 -12.03 -0.86 -15.08
N GLU A 240 -11.34 -1.98 -15.33
CA GLU A 240 -11.95 -3.20 -15.85
C GLU A 240 -11.17 -4.42 -15.37
N LEU A 241 -11.88 -5.43 -14.85
CA LEU A 241 -11.42 -6.81 -14.79
C LEU A 241 -12.18 -7.61 -15.84
N TRP A 242 -11.51 -8.55 -16.51
CA TRP A 242 -12.17 -9.36 -17.52
C TRP A 242 -13.28 -10.24 -16.91
N ASN A 243 -14.46 -10.20 -17.51
CA ASN A 243 -15.64 -10.96 -17.09
C ASN A 243 -16.40 -11.57 -18.29
N GLY A 244 -15.69 -11.92 -19.35
CA GLY A 244 -16.28 -12.49 -20.57
C GLY A 244 -16.79 -11.45 -21.58
N THR A 245 -16.96 -10.19 -21.16
CA THR A 245 -17.41 -9.09 -22.03
C THR A 245 -16.57 -7.84 -21.75
N ARG A 246 -16.40 -7.02 -22.78
CA ARG A 246 -15.78 -5.70 -22.62
C ARG A 246 -16.69 -4.74 -21.89
N GLY A 247 -16.12 -3.88 -21.08
CA GLY A 247 -16.83 -2.80 -20.40
C GLY A 247 -16.08 -2.33 -19.19
N GLU A 248 -16.22 -1.08 -18.88
CA GLU A 248 -15.47 -0.36 -17.87
C GLU A 248 -16.37 0.30 -16.85
N ILE A 249 -15.84 0.56 -15.67
CA ILE A 249 -16.40 1.47 -14.68
C ILE A 249 -15.54 2.73 -14.74
N SER A 250 -16.15 3.90 -14.88
CA SER A 250 -15.43 5.14 -15.13
C SER A 250 -15.85 6.25 -14.17
N THR A 251 -14.88 7.09 -13.77
CA THR A 251 -15.20 8.33 -13.05
C THR A 251 -15.95 9.29 -13.96
N THR A 252 -16.74 10.19 -13.36
CA THR A 252 -17.37 11.32 -14.04
C THR A 252 -16.56 12.62 -13.91
N PHE A 253 -15.40 12.55 -13.27
CA PHE A 253 -14.49 13.65 -13.01
C PHE A 253 -13.06 13.28 -13.44
N SER A 254 -12.22 14.28 -13.60
CA SER A 254 -10.80 14.12 -13.95
C SER A 254 -9.97 13.84 -12.71
N VAL A 255 -9.03 12.90 -12.83
CA VAL A 255 -8.01 12.58 -11.80
C VAL A 255 -6.61 13.06 -12.23
N LYS A 256 -6.49 13.86 -13.30
CA LYS A 256 -5.22 14.43 -13.77
C LYS A 256 -5.03 15.86 -13.31
N ASP A 257 -5.26 16.12 -12.06
CA ASP A 257 -5.20 17.45 -11.44
C ASP A 257 -3.87 17.73 -10.70
N GLY A 258 -2.92 16.78 -10.78
CA GLY A 258 -1.62 16.89 -10.11
C GLY A 258 -1.67 16.58 -8.62
N ASN A 259 -2.77 16.06 -8.10
CA ASN A 259 -2.92 15.57 -6.74
C ASN A 259 -2.77 14.04 -6.67
N TRP A 260 -2.52 13.54 -5.47
CA TRP A 260 -2.55 12.12 -5.19
C TRP A 260 -3.99 11.60 -5.14
N HIS A 261 -4.26 10.52 -5.87
CA HIS A 261 -5.51 9.79 -5.85
C HIS A 261 -5.30 8.33 -5.45
N HIS A 262 -6.23 7.79 -4.69
CA HIS A 262 -6.29 6.39 -4.31
C HIS A 262 -7.27 5.67 -5.21
N ALA A 263 -6.84 4.66 -5.96
CA ALA A 263 -7.69 3.86 -6.83
C ALA A 263 -7.71 2.41 -6.40
N VAL A 264 -8.91 1.83 -6.32
CA VAL A 264 -9.10 0.41 -5.96
C VAL A 264 -10.10 -0.24 -6.90
N ILE A 265 -9.68 -1.30 -7.58
CA ILE A 265 -10.59 -2.20 -8.30
C ILE A 265 -10.75 -3.49 -7.52
N VAL A 266 -11.99 -3.85 -7.25
CA VAL A 266 -12.36 -5.08 -6.52
C VAL A 266 -13.10 -6.02 -7.45
N GLY A 267 -12.60 -7.22 -7.64
CA GLY A 267 -13.33 -8.33 -8.26
C GLY A 267 -13.88 -9.27 -7.18
N ASN A 268 -15.18 -9.51 -7.20
CA ASN A 268 -15.85 -10.43 -6.29
C ASN A 268 -16.66 -11.45 -7.08
N THR A 269 -16.02 -12.49 -7.54
CA THR A 269 -16.56 -13.61 -8.34
C THR A 269 -17.44 -13.16 -9.51
N ASN A 270 -18.59 -12.53 -9.26
CA ASN A 270 -19.60 -12.15 -10.26
C ASN A 270 -19.82 -10.65 -10.38
N THR A 271 -19.01 -9.84 -9.71
CA THR A 271 -19.10 -8.38 -9.76
C THR A 271 -17.70 -7.77 -9.67
N GLN A 272 -17.55 -6.60 -10.26
CA GLN A 272 -16.39 -5.75 -10.05
C GLN A 272 -16.83 -4.37 -9.64
N SER A 273 -16.07 -3.70 -8.79
CA SER A 273 -16.38 -2.37 -8.24
C SER A 273 -15.12 -1.49 -8.25
N LEU A 274 -15.30 -0.22 -8.61
CA LEU A 274 -14.24 0.79 -8.58
C LEU A 274 -14.49 1.76 -7.44
N TYR A 275 -13.42 2.05 -6.68
CA TYR A 275 -13.38 3.11 -5.68
C TYR A 275 -12.25 4.08 -6.03
N VAL A 276 -12.52 5.38 -5.84
CA VAL A 276 -11.52 6.45 -5.98
C VAL A 276 -11.65 7.36 -4.76
N ASP A 277 -10.53 7.61 -4.07
CA ASP A 277 -10.48 8.47 -2.88
C ASP A 277 -11.56 8.13 -1.84
N ASN A 278 -11.70 6.82 -1.56
CA ASN A 278 -12.72 6.28 -0.66
C ASN A 278 -14.18 6.47 -1.14
N GLN A 279 -14.41 6.89 -2.38
CA GLN A 279 -15.75 7.02 -2.95
C GLN A 279 -16.04 5.85 -3.88
N SER A 280 -17.20 5.22 -3.73
CA SER A 280 -17.68 4.23 -4.68
C SER A 280 -18.06 4.92 -6.00
N ILE A 281 -17.37 4.55 -7.07
CA ILE A 281 -17.60 5.10 -8.43
C ILE A 281 -18.71 4.31 -9.13
N GLY A 282 -18.74 3.00 -8.90
CA GLY A 282 -19.75 2.14 -9.51
C GLY A 282 -19.34 0.68 -9.47
N SER A 283 -20.24 -0.14 -10.00
CA SER A 283 -20.02 -1.58 -10.11
C SER A 283 -20.54 -2.14 -11.43
N ARG A 284 -20.04 -3.31 -11.81
CA ARG A 284 -20.45 -4.04 -13.00
C ARG A 284 -20.56 -5.53 -12.71
N SER A 285 -21.65 -6.16 -13.17
CA SER A 285 -21.86 -7.60 -13.02
C SER A 285 -21.16 -8.39 -14.13
N GLY A 286 -20.83 -9.63 -13.83
CA GLY A 286 -20.22 -10.62 -14.72
C GLY A 286 -19.13 -11.41 -14.01
N THR A 287 -19.00 -12.69 -14.34
CA THR A 287 -18.05 -13.60 -13.69
C THR A 287 -16.62 -13.18 -14.02
N ILE A 288 -15.85 -12.86 -12.99
CA ILE A 288 -14.43 -12.49 -13.12
C ILE A 288 -13.63 -13.72 -13.57
N ASP A 289 -12.86 -13.54 -14.64
CA ASP A 289 -12.00 -14.59 -15.21
C ASP A 289 -10.56 -14.09 -15.37
N GLN A 290 -9.70 -14.54 -14.47
CA GLN A 290 -8.27 -14.21 -14.45
C GLN A 290 -7.41 -15.30 -15.14
N SER A 291 -8.02 -16.30 -15.80
CA SER A 291 -7.31 -17.45 -16.36
C SER A 291 -6.46 -17.13 -17.59
N TRP A 292 -6.73 -16.04 -18.28
CA TRP A 292 -6.14 -15.66 -19.57
C TRP A 292 -4.77 -14.99 -19.48
N TRP A 293 -4.42 -14.45 -18.31
CA TRP A 293 -3.24 -13.61 -18.17
C TRP A 293 -2.02 -14.42 -17.73
N THR A 294 -0.88 -14.04 -18.26
CA THR A 294 0.42 -14.61 -17.90
C THR A 294 1.30 -13.55 -17.22
N TYR A 295 1.01 -12.28 -17.49
CA TYR A 295 1.80 -11.16 -17.02
C TYR A 295 0.90 -10.07 -16.43
N SER A 296 1.40 -9.41 -15.39
CA SER A 296 0.87 -8.15 -14.86
C SER A 296 1.95 -7.09 -14.90
N THR A 297 1.55 -5.85 -15.15
CA THR A 297 2.46 -4.72 -15.28
C THR A 297 1.96 -3.52 -14.51
N ILE A 298 2.86 -2.77 -13.87
CA ILE A 298 2.60 -1.46 -13.29
C ILE A 298 3.20 -0.41 -14.23
N GLY A 299 2.48 0.68 -14.48
CA GLY A 299 2.92 1.78 -15.33
C GLY A 299 2.72 1.55 -16.84
N THR A 300 2.20 0.39 -17.25
CA THR A 300 1.86 0.14 -18.66
C THR A 300 0.78 -0.90 -18.84
N GLY A 301 0.25 -0.99 -20.05
CA GLY A 301 -0.67 -2.01 -20.51
C GLY A 301 -0.97 -1.86 -22.00
N PHE A 302 -1.56 -2.89 -22.62
CA PHE A 302 -1.94 -2.82 -24.02
C PHE A 302 -3.35 -2.26 -24.16
N GLY A 303 -3.49 -1.22 -24.99
CA GLY A 303 -4.77 -0.63 -25.40
C GLY A 303 -5.04 -0.93 -26.88
N ALA A 304 -6.30 -1.00 -27.26
CA ALA A 304 -6.69 -1.18 -28.64
C ALA A 304 -7.88 -0.31 -29.04
N THR A 305 -7.98 0.02 -30.32
CA THR A 305 -9.09 0.80 -30.87
C THR A 305 -10.46 0.19 -30.56
N SER A 306 -10.52 -1.14 -30.43
CA SER A 306 -11.74 -1.86 -29.99
C SER A 306 -12.11 -1.63 -28.52
N ARG A 307 -11.27 -0.89 -27.73
CA ARG A 307 -11.49 -0.46 -26.35
C ARG A 307 -11.35 1.07 -26.21
N ASP A 308 -11.70 1.80 -27.25
CA ASP A 308 -11.64 3.28 -27.33
C ASP A 308 -10.24 3.91 -27.19
N PHE A 309 -9.17 3.15 -27.31
CA PHE A 309 -7.83 3.72 -27.38
C PHE A 309 -7.57 4.30 -28.80
N PRO A 310 -6.72 5.32 -28.92
CA PRO A 310 -6.40 5.92 -30.22
C PRO A 310 -5.80 4.94 -31.24
N SER A 311 -5.04 3.95 -30.77
CA SER A 311 -4.39 2.92 -31.58
C SER A 311 -4.24 1.61 -30.81
N ASP A 312 -3.88 0.55 -31.52
CA ASP A 312 -3.48 -0.72 -30.94
C ASP A 312 -1.99 -0.63 -30.53
N ALA A 313 -1.71 -0.32 -29.26
CA ALA A 313 -0.34 -0.06 -28.76
C ALA A 313 -0.24 -0.33 -27.24
N TRP A 314 0.99 -0.38 -26.76
CA TRP A 314 1.30 -0.22 -25.34
C TRP A 314 1.17 1.25 -24.97
N TYR A 315 0.52 1.52 -23.83
CA TYR A 315 0.29 2.85 -23.29
C TYR A 315 1.00 2.96 -21.94
N TYR A 316 1.98 3.81 -21.89
CA TYR A 316 2.80 4.03 -20.70
C TYR A 316 2.21 5.17 -19.85
N PHE A 317 2.22 4.97 -18.55
CA PHE A 317 1.75 5.96 -17.59
C PHE A 317 2.81 7.05 -17.42
N ASN A 318 2.38 8.31 -17.30
CA ASN A 318 3.24 9.43 -16.97
C ASN A 318 2.81 10.01 -15.63
N GLY A 319 3.67 9.88 -14.61
CA GLY A 319 3.44 10.35 -13.26
C GLY A 319 3.93 9.40 -12.19
N LEU A 320 3.52 9.65 -10.97
CA LEU A 320 3.95 8.89 -9.79
C LEU A 320 2.95 7.77 -9.46
N ILE A 321 3.49 6.61 -9.10
CA ILE A 321 2.72 5.48 -8.53
C ILE A 321 3.35 5.09 -7.21
N ASP A 322 2.48 4.80 -6.21
CA ASP A 322 2.88 4.46 -4.85
C ASP A 322 1.92 3.43 -4.23
N GLU A 323 2.38 2.70 -3.22
CA GLU A 323 1.58 1.79 -2.39
C GLU A 323 0.70 0.83 -3.20
N VAL A 324 1.32 0.09 -4.13
CA VAL A 324 0.59 -0.91 -4.93
C VAL A 324 0.39 -2.17 -4.10
N ARG A 325 -0.88 -2.54 -3.88
CA ARG A 325 -1.27 -3.68 -3.04
C ARG A 325 -2.19 -4.62 -3.81
N ILE A 326 -1.88 -5.91 -3.80
CA ILE A 326 -2.65 -6.94 -4.50
C ILE A 326 -3.09 -8.00 -3.50
N SER A 327 -4.40 -8.23 -3.40
CA SER A 327 -5.00 -9.28 -2.57
C SER A 327 -5.78 -10.29 -3.44
N ASN A 328 -5.79 -11.56 -3.04
CA ASN A 328 -6.60 -12.60 -3.69
C ASN A 328 -8.01 -12.73 -3.12
N VAL A 329 -8.46 -11.72 -2.38
CA VAL A 329 -9.83 -11.59 -1.84
C VAL A 329 -10.44 -10.28 -2.29
N ALA A 330 -11.76 -10.22 -2.28
CA ALA A 330 -12.51 -8.98 -2.43
C ALA A 330 -12.50 -8.23 -1.09
N ARG A 331 -11.62 -7.22 -0.95
CA ARG A 331 -11.63 -6.34 0.23
C ARG A 331 -12.93 -5.57 0.29
N SER A 332 -13.51 -5.43 1.47
CA SER A 332 -14.77 -4.69 1.67
C SER A 332 -14.59 -3.18 1.47
N ALA A 333 -15.68 -2.46 1.23
CA ALA A 333 -15.66 -1.00 1.20
C ALA A 333 -15.11 -0.40 2.50
N ASP A 334 -15.42 -1.02 3.64
CA ASP A 334 -14.95 -0.58 4.96
C ASP A 334 -13.43 -0.75 5.11
N TRP A 335 -12.88 -1.85 4.57
CA TRP A 335 -11.43 -2.06 4.49
C TRP A 335 -10.77 -0.97 3.64
N ILE A 336 -11.29 -0.70 2.44
CA ILE A 336 -10.79 0.31 1.51
C ILE A 336 -10.82 1.71 2.17
N LYS A 337 -11.92 2.02 2.86
CA LYS A 337 -12.07 3.27 3.61
C LYS A 337 -10.99 3.42 4.69
N ALA A 338 -10.80 2.39 5.50
CA ALA A 338 -9.79 2.41 6.55
C ALA A 338 -8.36 2.51 5.97
N THR A 339 -8.08 1.80 4.87
CA THR A 339 -6.79 1.91 4.16
C THR A 339 -6.54 3.33 3.64
N TYR A 340 -7.54 3.94 3.00
CA TYR A 340 -7.44 5.34 2.54
C TYR A 340 -7.05 6.28 3.68
N TYR A 341 -7.73 6.21 4.82
CA TYR A 341 -7.43 7.07 5.97
C TYR A 341 -6.09 6.74 6.63
N SER A 342 -5.71 5.46 6.68
CA SER A 342 -4.42 5.01 7.21
C SER A 342 -3.26 5.57 6.39
N LEU A 343 -3.27 5.38 5.07
CA LEU A 343 -2.22 5.86 4.15
C LEU A 343 -2.25 7.39 3.97
N ASN A 344 -3.36 8.04 4.28
CA ASN A 344 -3.48 9.50 4.21
C ASN A 344 -3.09 10.19 5.53
N ASN A 345 -2.47 9.47 6.48
CA ASN A 345 -2.14 9.96 7.83
C ASN A 345 -3.30 10.67 8.51
N SER A 346 -4.49 10.09 8.46
CA SER A 346 -5.69 10.70 9.02
C SER A 346 -6.57 9.73 9.82
N LEU A 347 -6.17 8.46 9.90
CA LEU A 347 -6.83 7.46 10.74
C LEU A 347 -6.39 7.57 12.21
N LEU A 348 -5.14 7.94 12.44
CA LEU A 348 -4.48 7.89 13.76
C LEU A 348 -4.28 9.27 14.36
N THR A 349 -4.35 9.32 15.68
CA THR A 349 -3.90 10.46 16.49
C THR A 349 -2.84 10.00 17.48
N TYR A 350 -1.92 10.91 17.83
CA TYR A 350 -0.73 10.60 18.62
C TYR A 350 -0.71 11.41 19.91
N GLY A 351 -0.42 10.73 21.03
CA GLY A 351 -0.34 11.32 22.35
C GLY A 351 1.04 11.92 22.67
N ALA A 352 1.15 12.38 23.90
CA ALA A 352 2.43 12.76 24.49
C ALA A 352 3.22 11.50 24.92
N GLU A 353 4.53 11.67 25.08
CA GLU A 353 5.40 10.67 25.70
C GLU A 353 4.98 10.36 27.14
N GLU A 354 4.83 9.08 27.44
CA GLU A 354 4.65 8.57 28.79
C GLU A 354 5.95 7.90 29.27
N THR A 355 6.31 8.09 30.54
CA THR A 355 7.43 7.41 31.18
C THR A 355 6.96 6.43 32.23
N ASN A 356 7.64 5.28 32.34
CA ASN A 356 7.31 4.25 33.31
C ASN A 356 7.81 4.64 34.69
N ALA A 357 6.92 5.08 35.58
CA ALA A 357 7.27 5.48 36.95
C ALA A 357 7.84 4.33 37.81
N ASN A 358 7.67 3.08 37.39
CA ASN A 358 8.18 1.88 38.09
C ASN A 358 9.45 1.30 37.42
N PHE A 359 10.01 2.00 36.46
CA PHE A 359 11.24 1.57 35.80
C PHE A 359 12.43 1.94 36.68
N PHE A 360 13.04 0.90 37.28
CA PHE A 360 14.33 1.06 37.97
C PHE A 360 15.39 0.46 37.03
N PRO A 361 16.31 1.28 36.47
CA PRO A 361 17.42 0.74 35.71
C PRO A 361 18.24 -0.18 36.65
N PHE A 362 18.42 -1.42 36.23
CA PHE A 362 19.33 -2.33 36.94
C PHE A 362 20.75 -1.77 36.75
N PHE A 363 21.35 -1.28 37.84
CA PHE A 363 22.74 -0.90 37.90
C PHE A 363 23.65 -2.15 38.04
#